data_c341e3bc9a1ddc95012c97b2ea010e2f
#
_entry.id   c341e3bc9a1ddc95012c97b2ea010e2f
#
_cell.length_a   1.000
_cell.length_b   1.000
_cell.length_c   1.000
_cell.angle_alpha   90.00
_cell.angle_beta   90.00
_cell.angle_gamma   90.00
#
_symmetry.space_group_name_H-M   'P 1'
#
loop_
_entity.id
_entity.type
_entity.pdbx_description
1 polymer ?
#
loop_
_entity_poly.entity_id
_entity_poly.type
_entity_poly.pdbx_seq_one_letter_code
_entity_poly.pdbx_strand_id
1 'polypeptide(L)'
;VALRIYKLTIHPTAIIINHSSFSNIQSSYDPSIVTGYTVKERDINLVYQMSRQNIVDAIRTQDALIDAILNDCDKSTELFYYGIAHIPFIFRAGFQVGDEGMVRLLHKFRNGQPFFREISSDQDTCTVRLKLSTVQNTKVSNEMLVVVATSLPVAYEDLAAFHSGNFCYELHFEMENDSMYGFDSIDSYAAMNRLRKGILEKIRETVKEKNIMRIHMVLAT
;
A
#
# COMPACT_ATOMS: atom_id res chain seq x y z
N VAL A 1 -15.24 -52.15 19.36
CA VAL A 1 -14.15 -51.16 19.50
C VAL A 1 -14.56 -49.92 18.71
N ALA A 2 -15.02 -48.85 19.37
CA ALA A 2 -15.38 -47.59 18.70
C ALA A 2 -14.11 -46.76 18.45
N LEU A 3 -13.71 -46.66 17.19
CA LEU A 3 -12.66 -45.73 16.79
C LEU A 3 -13.22 -44.30 16.89
N ARG A 4 -12.85 -43.57 17.94
CA ARG A 4 -13.06 -42.12 17.99
C ARG A 4 -12.03 -41.44 17.07
N ILE A 5 -12.45 -41.10 15.85
CA ILE A 5 -11.67 -40.24 14.97
C ILE A 5 -11.78 -38.82 15.54
N TYR A 6 -10.76 -38.38 16.24
CA TYR A 6 -10.64 -36.97 16.58
C TYR A 6 -10.32 -36.21 15.27
N LYS A 7 -11.30 -35.50 14.75
CA LYS A 7 -11.06 -34.50 13.74
C LYS A 7 -10.17 -33.41 14.40
N LEU A 8 -8.87 -33.50 14.21
CA LEU A 8 -7.99 -32.39 14.53
C LEU A 8 -8.42 -31.21 13.63
N THR A 9 -9.07 -30.25 14.23
CA THR A 9 -9.40 -29.01 13.54
C THR A 9 -8.07 -28.24 13.45
N ILE A 10 -7.38 -28.37 12.32
CA ILE A 10 -6.20 -27.55 12.04
C ILE A 10 -6.74 -26.17 11.71
N HIS A 11 -6.55 -25.23 12.62
CA HIS A 11 -6.86 -23.83 12.35
C HIS A 11 -5.80 -23.27 11.42
N PRO A 12 -6.17 -22.55 10.35
CA PRO A 12 -5.20 -21.86 9.51
C PRO A 12 -4.43 -20.83 10.34
N THR A 13 -3.22 -20.52 9.92
CA THR A 13 -2.40 -19.51 10.59
C THR A 13 -2.67 -18.13 9.97
N ALA A 14 -2.92 -17.14 10.81
CA ALA A 14 -2.93 -15.73 10.44
C ALA A 14 -1.65 -15.06 10.93
N ILE A 15 -0.90 -14.46 10.05
CA ILE A 15 0.20 -13.57 10.41
C ILE A 15 -0.29 -12.14 10.23
N ILE A 16 -0.30 -11.38 11.33
CA ILE A 16 -0.75 -10.00 11.34
C ILE A 16 0.47 -9.08 11.39
N ILE A 17 0.63 -8.29 10.35
CA ILE A 17 1.75 -7.35 10.20
C ILE A 17 1.28 -5.96 10.60
N ASN A 18 1.87 -5.42 11.66
CA ASN A 18 1.74 -4.03 12.07
C ASN A 18 2.95 -3.24 11.60
N HIS A 19 2.76 -2.32 10.64
CA HIS A 19 3.84 -1.53 10.09
C HIS A 19 3.76 -0.08 10.59
N SER A 20 4.78 0.37 11.30
CA SER A 20 4.84 1.72 11.87
C SER A 20 6.18 2.39 11.62
N SER A 21 6.15 3.68 11.27
CA SER A 21 7.34 4.52 11.15
C SER A 21 7.15 5.92 11.76
N PHE A 22 6.00 6.18 12.37
CA PHE A 22 5.71 7.42 13.11
C PHE A 22 5.67 7.17 14.60
N SER A 23 6.24 8.09 15.40
CA SER A 23 6.11 8.07 16.83
C SER A 23 4.69 8.42 17.29
N ASN A 24 4.30 7.88 18.44
CA ASN A 24 3.04 8.22 19.12
C ASN A 24 1.75 7.83 18.39
N ILE A 25 1.81 6.92 17.41
CA ILE A 25 0.62 6.37 16.78
C ILE A 25 0.44 4.94 17.27
N GLN A 26 -0.59 4.74 18.09
CA GLN A 26 -1.04 3.40 18.45
C GLN A 26 -2.03 2.93 17.40
N SER A 27 -1.77 1.76 16.86
CA SER A 27 -2.64 1.10 15.90
C SER A 27 -3.03 -0.27 16.43
N SER A 28 -4.29 -0.62 16.27
CA SER A 28 -4.82 -1.94 16.61
C SER A 28 -5.82 -2.36 15.52
N TYR A 29 -5.99 -3.65 15.36
CA TYR A 29 -6.95 -4.23 14.43
C TYR A 29 -8.17 -4.77 15.17
N ASP A 30 -9.28 -5.00 14.46
CA ASP A 30 -10.47 -5.66 15.00
C ASP A 30 -10.19 -7.16 15.18
N PRO A 31 -10.16 -7.68 16.42
CA PRO A 31 -9.86 -9.10 16.65
C PRO A 31 -10.83 -10.08 15.97
N SER A 32 -12.02 -9.63 15.59
CA SER A 32 -13.02 -10.48 14.93
C SER A 32 -12.58 -11.00 13.56
N ILE A 33 -11.66 -10.28 12.88
CA ILE A 33 -11.16 -10.66 11.55
C ILE A 33 -10.34 -11.95 11.55
N VAL A 34 -9.78 -12.32 12.69
CA VAL A 34 -8.92 -13.51 12.85
C VAL A 34 -9.60 -14.62 13.66
N THR A 35 -10.91 -14.54 13.82
CA THR A 35 -11.68 -15.59 14.49
C THR A 35 -11.52 -16.93 13.75
N GLY A 36 -11.06 -17.95 14.44
CA GLY A 36 -10.81 -19.28 13.86
C GLY A 36 -9.40 -19.51 13.34
N TYR A 37 -8.51 -18.52 13.47
CA TYR A 37 -7.10 -18.65 13.13
C TYR A 37 -6.21 -18.88 14.36
N THR A 38 -5.05 -19.50 14.12
CA THR A 38 -3.91 -19.39 15.05
C THR A 38 -3.15 -18.11 14.67
N VAL A 39 -3.13 -17.13 15.57
CA VAL A 39 -2.62 -15.78 15.28
C VAL A 39 -1.15 -15.66 15.67
N LYS A 40 -0.35 -15.10 14.77
CA LYS A 40 1.03 -14.64 15.00
C LYS A 40 1.11 -13.15 14.68
N GLU A 41 1.42 -12.32 15.65
CA GLU A 41 1.64 -10.89 15.43
C GLU A 41 3.11 -10.60 15.09
N ARG A 42 3.33 -9.70 14.17
CA ARG A 42 4.64 -9.27 13.69
C ARG A 42 4.66 -7.76 13.53
N ASP A 43 5.60 -7.11 14.21
CA ASP A 43 5.79 -5.66 14.14
C ASP A 43 6.96 -5.32 13.22
N ILE A 44 6.70 -4.46 12.23
CA ILE A 44 7.70 -3.75 11.47
C ILE A 44 7.75 -2.33 12.03
N ASN A 45 8.57 -2.14 13.06
CA ASN A 45 8.67 -0.86 13.75
C ASN A 45 9.95 -0.12 13.34
N LEU A 46 9.78 0.97 12.57
CA LEU A 46 10.87 1.80 12.03
C LEU A 46 11.00 3.16 12.75
N VAL A 47 10.26 3.37 13.84
CA VAL A 47 10.19 4.66 14.56
C VAL A 47 11.57 5.12 15.03
N TYR A 48 12.38 4.19 15.54
CA TYR A 48 13.73 4.51 16.03
C TYR A 48 14.65 5.00 14.92
N GLN A 49 14.69 4.31 13.79
CA GLN A 49 15.53 4.66 12.65
C GLN A 49 15.08 6.01 12.04
N MET A 50 13.77 6.22 11.96
CA MET A 50 13.20 7.45 11.42
C MET A 50 13.43 8.65 12.35
N SER A 51 13.39 8.47 13.66
CA SER A 51 13.72 9.54 14.62
C SER A 51 15.17 10.03 14.49
N ARG A 52 16.06 9.21 13.98
CA ARG A 52 17.47 9.52 13.67
C ARG A 52 17.71 9.88 12.22
N GLN A 53 16.66 9.98 11.41
CA GLN A 53 16.75 10.23 9.97
C GLN A 53 17.64 9.21 9.22
N ASN A 54 17.76 8.01 9.76
CA ASN A 54 18.57 6.95 9.16
C ASN A 54 17.71 6.05 8.26
N ILE A 55 17.44 6.55 7.06
CA ILE A 55 16.59 5.86 6.07
C ILE A 55 17.23 4.54 5.63
N VAL A 56 18.54 4.48 5.51
CA VAL A 56 19.25 3.26 5.05
C VAL A 56 19.06 2.12 6.05
N ASP A 57 19.21 2.40 7.34
CA ASP A 57 19.00 1.39 8.37
C ASP A 57 17.51 1.03 8.51
N ALA A 58 16.61 1.99 8.32
CA ALA A 58 15.17 1.70 8.28
C ALA A 58 14.83 0.72 7.16
N ILE A 59 15.37 0.93 5.95
CA ILE A 59 15.18 0.02 4.82
C ILE A 59 15.72 -1.39 5.14
N ARG A 60 16.95 -1.47 5.65
CA ARG A 60 17.57 -2.77 5.99
C ARG A 60 16.78 -3.52 7.06
N THR A 61 16.33 -2.81 8.09
CA THR A 61 15.51 -3.37 9.16
C THR A 61 14.19 -3.90 8.61
N GLN A 62 13.52 -3.12 7.78
CA GLN A 62 12.28 -3.54 7.15
C GLN A 62 12.48 -4.79 6.29
N ASP A 63 13.49 -4.78 5.42
CA ASP A 63 13.76 -5.89 4.50
C ASP A 63 13.96 -7.20 5.28
N ALA A 64 14.80 -7.15 6.32
CA ALA A 64 15.06 -8.32 7.15
C ALA A 64 13.82 -8.84 7.89
N LEU A 65 12.95 -7.94 8.36
CA LEU A 65 11.71 -8.32 9.04
C LEU A 65 10.69 -8.92 8.06
N ILE A 66 10.56 -8.37 6.87
CA ILE A 66 9.66 -8.91 5.85
C ILE A 66 10.14 -10.28 5.39
N ASP A 67 11.44 -10.44 5.12
CA ASP A 67 12.00 -11.74 4.75
C ASP A 67 11.75 -12.80 5.85
N ALA A 68 11.92 -12.44 7.12
CA ALA A 68 11.61 -13.33 8.23
C ALA A 68 10.12 -13.71 8.29
N ILE A 69 9.22 -12.76 8.02
CA ILE A 69 7.78 -13.01 7.96
C ILE A 69 7.45 -13.95 6.80
N LEU A 70 7.99 -13.71 5.62
CA LEU A 70 7.73 -14.54 4.44
C LEU A 70 8.28 -15.97 4.61
N ASN A 71 9.41 -16.14 5.29
CA ASN A 71 9.94 -17.44 5.64
C ASN A 71 9.10 -18.21 6.66
N ASP A 72 8.31 -17.51 7.49
CA ASP A 72 7.35 -18.10 8.43
C ASP A 72 6.03 -18.54 7.77
N CYS A 73 5.80 -18.17 6.51
CA CYS A 73 4.59 -18.50 5.79
C CYS A 73 4.64 -19.91 5.20
N ASP A 74 3.51 -20.58 5.27
CA ASP A 74 3.23 -21.83 4.56
C ASP A 74 1.98 -21.67 3.70
N LYS A 75 1.57 -22.75 3.02
CA LYS A 75 0.38 -22.75 2.14
C LYS A 75 -0.95 -22.48 2.86
N SER A 76 -0.98 -22.63 4.17
CA SER A 76 -2.15 -22.39 5.01
C SER A 76 -2.12 -21.04 5.72
N THR A 77 -1.08 -20.26 5.49
CA THR A 77 -0.87 -18.97 6.15
C THR A 77 -1.55 -17.85 5.36
N GLU A 78 -2.38 -17.08 6.05
CA GLU A 78 -2.94 -15.83 5.53
C GLU A 78 -2.20 -14.63 6.14
N LEU A 79 -1.83 -13.67 5.30
CA LEU A 79 -1.18 -12.44 5.71
C LEU A 79 -2.22 -11.33 5.84
N PHE A 80 -2.23 -10.65 6.98
CA PHE A 80 -3.01 -9.45 7.23
C PHE A 80 -2.04 -8.29 7.45
N TYR A 81 -2.26 -7.18 6.79
CA TYR A 81 -1.39 -6.02 6.88
C TYR A 81 -2.16 -4.78 7.29
N TYR A 82 -1.66 -4.10 8.30
CA TYR A 82 -2.13 -2.78 8.71
C TYR A 82 -0.98 -1.94 9.25
N GLY A 83 -1.23 -0.65 9.41
CA GLY A 83 -0.27 0.24 10.04
C GLY A 83 -0.30 1.64 9.45
N ILE A 84 0.55 2.49 10.01
CA ILE A 84 0.77 3.86 9.57
C ILE A 84 2.27 4.07 9.44
N ALA A 85 2.74 4.02 8.21
CA ALA A 85 4.14 4.19 7.88
C ALA A 85 4.31 5.18 6.72
N HIS A 86 5.52 5.69 6.55
CA HIS A 86 5.84 6.54 5.41
C HIS A 86 5.67 5.77 4.10
N ILE A 87 5.07 6.38 3.11
CA ILE A 87 4.69 5.77 1.83
C ILE A 87 5.82 4.97 1.16
N PRO A 88 7.08 5.45 1.12
CA PRO A 88 8.17 4.67 0.50
C PRO A 88 8.38 3.30 1.16
N PHE A 89 8.19 3.19 2.48
CA PHE A 89 8.30 1.92 3.19
C PHE A 89 7.14 0.99 2.87
N ILE A 90 5.91 1.52 2.83
CA ILE A 90 4.73 0.72 2.45
C ILE A 90 4.89 0.20 1.02
N PHE A 91 5.32 1.05 0.09
CA PHE A 91 5.57 0.67 -1.29
C PHE A 91 6.63 -0.41 -1.41
N ARG A 92 7.76 -0.28 -0.69
CA ARG A 92 8.82 -1.27 -0.65
C ARG A 92 8.36 -2.60 -0.06
N ALA A 93 7.58 -2.56 1.02
CA ALA A 93 6.99 -3.74 1.62
C ALA A 93 6.12 -4.50 0.61
N GLY A 94 5.24 -3.79 -0.09
CA GLY A 94 4.42 -4.37 -1.16
C GLY A 94 5.26 -4.98 -2.30
N PHE A 95 6.37 -4.35 -2.66
CA PHE A 95 7.29 -4.87 -3.67
C PHE A 95 7.96 -6.18 -3.22
N GLN A 96 8.41 -6.27 -1.95
CA GLN A 96 9.04 -7.49 -1.41
C GLN A 96 8.07 -8.65 -1.28
N VAL A 97 6.84 -8.39 -0.83
CA VAL A 97 5.80 -9.43 -0.73
C VAL A 97 5.40 -9.93 -2.11
N GLY A 98 5.46 -9.07 -3.12
CA GLY A 98 5.19 -9.42 -4.52
C GLY A 98 3.72 -9.79 -4.78
N ASP A 99 3.49 -10.40 -5.93
CA ASP A 99 2.15 -10.84 -6.36
C ASP A 99 1.81 -12.27 -5.88
N GLU A 100 2.75 -12.98 -5.25
CA GLU A 100 2.60 -14.39 -4.86
C GLU A 100 1.85 -14.56 -3.53
N GLY A 101 1.86 -13.55 -2.68
CA GLY A 101 1.20 -13.56 -1.38
C GLY A 101 -0.19 -12.95 -1.44
N MET A 102 -1.21 -13.69 -1.02
CA MET A 102 -2.51 -13.08 -0.73
C MET A 102 -2.42 -12.29 0.58
N VAL A 103 -2.23 -10.98 0.48
CA VAL A 103 -2.25 -10.08 1.63
C VAL A 103 -3.62 -9.44 1.75
N ARG A 104 -4.26 -9.62 2.90
CA ARG A 104 -5.50 -8.93 3.25
C ARG A 104 -5.15 -7.59 3.90
N LEU A 105 -5.55 -6.50 3.25
CA LEU A 105 -5.28 -5.15 3.72
C LEU A 105 -6.36 -4.72 4.72
N LEU A 106 -5.92 -4.21 5.86
CA LEU A 106 -6.80 -3.62 6.85
C LEU A 106 -6.70 -2.10 6.75
N HIS A 107 -7.84 -1.45 6.70
CA HIS A 107 -7.97 0.00 6.59
C HIS A 107 -8.55 0.59 7.87
N LYS A 108 -8.08 1.76 8.27
CA LYS A 108 -8.63 2.52 9.39
C LYS A 108 -9.63 3.53 8.88
N PHE A 109 -10.90 3.15 8.90
CA PHE A 109 -11.97 4.08 8.57
C PHE A 109 -12.07 5.20 9.61
N ARG A 110 -12.23 6.45 9.14
CA ARG A 110 -12.31 7.63 10.02
C ARG A 110 -13.69 7.88 10.63
N ASN A 111 -14.66 7.03 10.38
CA ASN A 111 -16.03 7.13 10.88
C ASN A 111 -16.21 6.76 12.37
N GLY A 112 -15.20 7.00 13.20
CA GLY A 112 -15.26 6.86 14.66
C GLY A 112 -14.88 5.49 15.22
N GLN A 113 -14.43 4.55 14.41
CA GLN A 113 -13.93 3.27 14.91
C GLN A 113 -12.41 3.34 15.17
N PRO A 114 -11.95 2.88 16.35
CA PRO A 114 -10.53 2.97 16.71
C PRO A 114 -9.65 1.94 16.00
N PHE A 115 -10.26 0.90 15.39
CA PHE A 115 -9.55 -0.27 14.88
C PHE A 115 -9.42 -0.26 13.37
N PHE A 116 -8.34 -0.88 12.87
CA PHE A 116 -8.22 -1.28 11.49
C PHE A 116 -9.15 -2.45 11.21
N ARG A 117 -9.86 -2.40 10.10
CA ARG A 117 -10.80 -3.41 9.64
C ARG A 117 -10.47 -3.83 8.23
N GLU A 118 -10.91 -5.01 7.87
CA GLU A 118 -10.78 -5.44 6.49
C GLU A 118 -11.59 -4.52 5.55
N ILE A 119 -10.98 -4.20 4.42
CA ILE A 119 -11.66 -3.49 3.34
C ILE A 119 -12.71 -4.43 2.77
N SER A 120 -13.92 -3.96 2.60
CA SER A 120 -15.02 -4.77 2.07
C SER A 120 -14.67 -5.33 0.67
N SER A 121 -14.88 -6.63 0.46
CA SER A 121 -14.40 -7.30 -0.76
C SER A 121 -15.35 -7.18 -1.95
N ASP A 122 -16.66 -7.00 -1.75
CA ASP A 122 -17.62 -7.55 -2.70
C ASP A 122 -18.48 -6.54 -3.47
N GLN A 123 -18.42 -5.27 -3.15
CA GLN A 123 -19.21 -4.27 -3.88
C GLN A 123 -18.34 -3.10 -4.28
N ASP A 124 -18.12 -2.96 -5.58
CA ASP A 124 -17.60 -1.72 -6.15
C ASP A 124 -18.72 -0.66 -6.12
N THR A 125 -19.05 -0.21 -4.90
CA THR A 125 -19.95 0.91 -4.68
C THR A 125 -19.23 2.24 -4.84
N CYS A 126 -17.92 2.18 -4.96
CA CYS A 126 -17.06 3.34 -5.08
C CYS A 126 -17.23 4.02 -6.44
N THR A 127 -17.77 5.21 -6.44
CA THR A 127 -17.92 6.06 -7.64
C THR A 127 -16.62 6.80 -8.00
N VAL A 128 -15.55 6.56 -7.25
CA VAL A 128 -14.26 7.24 -7.43
C VAL A 128 -13.70 6.95 -8.82
N ARG A 129 -13.40 8.03 -9.53
CA ARG A 129 -12.73 8.02 -10.81
C ARG A 129 -11.50 8.90 -10.75
N LEU A 130 -10.45 8.48 -11.44
CA LEU A 130 -9.25 9.27 -11.61
C LEU A 130 -9.29 9.99 -12.95
N LYS A 131 -9.04 11.28 -12.90
CA LYS A 131 -8.69 12.08 -14.06
C LYS A 131 -7.19 11.87 -14.33
N LEU A 132 -6.86 11.56 -15.55
CA LEU A 132 -5.48 11.52 -16.01
C LEU A 132 -5.16 12.81 -16.75
N SER A 133 -4.16 13.53 -16.29
CA SER A 133 -3.52 14.60 -17.06
C SER A 133 -2.07 14.21 -17.39
N THR A 134 -1.58 14.69 -18.52
CA THR A 134 -0.24 14.37 -19.02
C THR A 134 0.48 15.64 -19.41
N VAL A 135 1.75 15.73 -19.05
CA VAL A 135 2.61 16.84 -19.47
C VAL A 135 3.79 16.27 -20.23
N GLN A 136 3.99 16.74 -21.43
CA GLN A 136 5.18 16.43 -22.22
C GLN A 136 6.13 17.60 -22.16
N ASN A 137 7.29 17.38 -21.59
CA ASN A 137 8.33 18.38 -21.48
C ASN A 137 9.26 18.35 -22.69
N THR A 138 9.84 19.49 -23.06
CA THR A 138 10.82 19.59 -24.15
C THR A 138 12.20 19.05 -23.77
N LYS A 139 12.38 18.63 -22.53
CA LYS A 139 13.65 18.11 -22.03
C LYS A 139 13.95 16.74 -22.65
N VAL A 140 15.16 16.58 -23.14
CA VAL A 140 15.66 15.29 -23.62
C VAL A 140 16.09 14.46 -22.41
N SER A 141 15.27 13.54 -22.05
CA SER A 141 15.47 12.66 -20.88
C SER A 141 14.69 11.36 -21.11
N ASN A 142 15.02 10.34 -20.35
CA ASN A 142 14.27 9.08 -20.27
C ASN A 142 13.70 8.86 -18.84
N GLU A 143 13.46 9.95 -18.12
CA GLU A 143 12.88 9.95 -16.80
C GLU A 143 11.44 10.50 -16.84
N MET A 144 10.56 9.88 -16.08
CA MET A 144 9.15 10.24 -15.98
C MET A 144 8.76 10.51 -14.52
N LEU A 145 7.93 11.53 -14.31
CA LEU A 145 7.25 11.76 -13.04
C LEU A 145 5.85 11.17 -13.08
N VAL A 146 5.49 10.42 -12.05
CA VAL A 146 4.14 9.90 -11.83
C VAL A 146 3.61 10.44 -10.52
N VAL A 147 2.52 11.17 -10.57
CA VAL A 147 1.81 11.71 -9.40
C VAL A 147 0.50 10.94 -9.23
N VAL A 148 0.27 10.39 -8.05
CA VAL A 148 -1.00 9.71 -7.71
C VAL A 148 -1.57 10.37 -6.47
N ALA A 149 -2.67 11.09 -6.65
CA ALA A 149 -3.37 11.83 -5.61
C ALA A 149 -4.77 11.25 -5.41
N THR A 150 -4.95 10.44 -4.36
CA THR A 150 -6.22 9.75 -4.07
C THR A 150 -6.87 10.21 -2.77
N SER A 151 -6.11 10.60 -1.77
CA SER A 151 -6.67 11.05 -0.49
C SER A 151 -6.56 12.56 -0.28
N LEU A 152 -5.53 13.16 -0.85
CA LEU A 152 -5.28 14.59 -0.80
C LEU A 152 -4.87 15.09 -2.19
N PRO A 153 -5.28 16.31 -2.58
CA PRO A 153 -4.77 16.93 -3.78
C PRO A 153 -3.28 17.23 -3.61
N VAL A 154 -2.54 17.15 -4.70
CA VAL A 154 -1.12 17.56 -4.74
C VAL A 154 -1.05 18.92 -5.42
N ALA A 155 -0.66 19.95 -4.66
CA ALA A 155 -0.52 21.27 -5.24
C ALA A 155 0.75 21.35 -6.12
N TYR A 156 0.73 22.23 -7.11
CA TYR A 156 1.89 22.42 -7.99
C TYR A 156 3.16 22.82 -7.22
N GLU A 157 2.98 23.60 -6.17
CA GLU A 157 4.06 24.05 -5.27
C GLU A 157 4.72 22.89 -4.53
N ASP A 158 3.95 21.84 -4.20
CA ASP A 158 4.47 20.63 -3.55
C ASP A 158 5.38 19.84 -4.50
N LEU A 159 5.19 19.99 -5.80
CA LEU A 159 6.02 19.38 -6.83
C LEU A 159 7.24 20.22 -7.22
N ALA A 160 7.39 21.42 -6.67
CA ALA A 160 8.46 22.36 -7.07
C ALA A 160 9.88 21.74 -6.97
N ALA A 161 10.12 20.90 -5.95
CA ALA A 161 11.39 20.19 -5.80
C ALA A 161 11.65 19.19 -6.95
N PHE A 162 10.58 18.65 -7.56
CA PHE A 162 10.65 17.71 -8.69
C PHE A 162 10.71 18.44 -10.03
N HIS A 163 10.13 19.64 -10.16
CA HIS A 163 10.15 20.41 -11.41
C HIS A 163 11.54 20.86 -11.84
N SER A 164 12.51 20.91 -10.92
CA SER A 164 13.92 21.05 -11.25
C SER A 164 14.50 19.80 -11.93
N GLY A 165 13.80 18.66 -11.84
CA GLY A 165 14.19 17.41 -12.44
C GLY A 165 14.12 17.42 -13.97
N ASN A 166 14.76 16.42 -14.56
CA ASN A 166 14.87 16.28 -16.02
C ASN A 166 13.82 15.33 -16.56
N PHE A 167 12.55 15.51 -16.21
CA PHE A 167 11.48 14.65 -16.73
C PHE A 167 11.13 15.04 -18.16
N CYS A 168 11.06 14.02 -19.04
CA CYS A 168 10.53 14.20 -20.39
C CYS A 168 9.01 14.08 -20.43
N TYR A 169 8.43 13.42 -19.43
CA TYR A 169 7.01 13.15 -19.38
C TYR A 169 6.50 13.10 -17.94
N GLU A 170 5.24 13.50 -17.74
CA GLU A 170 4.58 13.45 -16.46
C GLU A 170 3.19 12.85 -16.61
N LEU A 171 2.82 11.98 -15.69
CA LEU A 171 1.48 11.41 -15.54
C LEU A 171 0.92 11.83 -14.18
N HIS A 172 -0.21 12.50 -14.18
CA HIS A 172 -0.92 12.90 -12.99
C HIS A 172 -2.26 12.18 -12.92
N PHE A 173 -2.41 11.33 -11.93
CA PHE A 173 -3.66 10.65 -11.58
C PHE A 173 -4.28 11.35 -10.38
N GLU A 174 -5.35 12.08 -10.59
CA GLU A 174 -6.01 12.91 -9.60
C GLU A 174 -7.49 12.52 -9.51
N MET A 175 -8.14 12.80 -8.39
CA MET A 175 -9.59 12.62 -8.30
C MET A 175 -10.30 13.50 -9.34
N GLU A 176 -11.33 12.95 -9.96
CA GLU A 176 -12.10 13.67 -11.00
C GLU A 176 -12.73 14.97 -10.46
N ASN A 177 -13.10 14.97 -9.16
CA ASN A 177 -13.66 16.13 -8.47
C ASN A 177 -13.02 16.29 -7.09
N ASP A 178 -12.86 17.53 -6.64
CA ASP A 178 -12.27 17.84 -5.33
C ASP A 178 -13.05 17.23 -4.15
N SER A 179 -14.36 17.07 -4.29
CA SER A 179 -15.21 16.43 -3.27
C SER A 179 -14.95 14.93 -3.11
N MET A 180 -14.23 14.30 -4.03
CA MET A 180 -13.86 12.88 -3.96
C MET A 180 -12.59 12.63 -3.16
N TYR A 181 -11.80 13.67 -2.87
CA TYR A 181 -10.65 13.50 -1.98
C TYR A 181 -11.11 13.20 -0.56
N GLY A 182 -10.46 12.23 0.04
CA GLY A 182 -10.72 11.84 1.42
C GLY A 182 -9.99 10.56 1.79
N PHE A 183 -9.81 10.35 3.08
CA PHE A 183 -9.07 9.19 3.58
C PHE A 183 -9.83 7.87 3.39
N ASP A 184 -11.16 7.94 3.26
CA ASP A 184 -12.03 6.78 3.04
C ASP A 184 -12.58 6.75 1.60
N SER A 185 -11.93 7.46 0.68
CA SER A 185 -12.37 7.56 -0.73
C SER A 185 -12.29 6.22 -1.47
N ILE A 186 -11.39 5.35 -1.06
CA ILE A 186 -11.22 3.99 -1.60
C ILE A 186 -11.62 3.01 -0.49
N ASP A 187 -12.84 2.51 -0.55
CA ASP A 187 -13.49 1.73 0.50
C ASP A 187 -13.64 0.24 0.22
N SER A 188 -13.22 -0.22 -0.98
CA SER A 188 -13.37 -1.61 -1.39
C SER A 188 -12.16 -2.13 -2.18
N TYR A 189 -11.91 -3.45 -2.10
CA TYR A 189 -10.91 -4.12 -2.92
C TYR A 189 -11.18 -3.98 -4.42
N ALA A 190 -12.45 -4.00 -4.82
CA ALA A 190 -12.82 -3.84 -6.21
C ALA A 190 -12.42 -2.46 -6.74
N ALA A 191 -12.70 -1.39 -5.99
CA ALA A 191 -12.30 -0.02 -6.32
C ALA A 191 -10.76 0.10 -6.39
N MET A 192 -10.07 -0.40 -5.37
CA MET A 192 -8.61 -0.37 -5.30
C MET A 192 -7.98 -1.09 -6.50
N ASN A 193 -8.45 -2.29 -6.83
CA ASN A 193 -7.94 -3.06 -7.97
C ASN A 193 -8.22 -2.39 -9.30
N ARG A 194 -9.40 -1.79 -9.48
CA ARG A 194 -9.73 -1.03 -10.68
C ARG A 194 -8.77 0.15 -10.87
N LEU A 195 -8.56 0.96 -9.82
CA LEU A 195 -7.66 2.11 -9.87
C LEU A 195 -6.22 1.66 -10.11
N ARG A 196 -5.75 0.65 -9.36
CA ARG A 196 -4.41 0.07 -9.55
C ARG A 196 -4.20 -0.38 -10.99
N LYS A 197 -5.16 -1.11 -11.56
CA LYS A 197 -5.08 -1.62 -12.94
C LYS A 197 -4.95 -0.47 -13.93
N GLY A 198 -5.82 0.53 -13.85
CA GLY A 198 -5.79 1.69 -14.75
C GLY A 198 -4.48 2.49 -14.66
N ILE A 199 -3.98 2.73 -13.44
CA ILE A 199 -2.70 3.41 -13.22
C ILE A 199 -1.54 2.61 -13.84
N LEU A 200 -1.45 1.30 -13.53
CA LEU A 200 -0.35 0.46 -14.01
C LEU A 200 -0.38 0.28 -15.54
N GLU A 201 -1.55 0.11 -16.14
CA GLU A 201 -1.69 0.02 -17.59
C GLU A 201 -1.14 1.28 -18.26
N LYS A 202 -1.54 2.46 -17.77
CA LYS A 202 -1.09 3.72 -18.34
C LYS A 202 0.40 3.97 -18.17
N ILE A 203 0.94 3.63 -16.99
CA ILE A 203 2.39 3.70 -16.76
C ILE A 203 3.13 2.78 -17.74
N ARG A 204 2.70 1.53 -17.90
CA ARG A 204 3.33 0.56 -18.82
C ARG A 204 3.29 1.01 -20.28
N GLU A 205 2.16 1.52 -20.74
CA GLU A 205 2.02 2.10 -22.06
C GLU A 205 3.03 3.23 -22.29
N THR A 206 3.05 4.21 -21.37
CA THR A 206 3.94 5.38 -21.45
C THR A 206 5.41 4.99 -21.40
N VAL A 207 5.79 4.05 -20.53
CA VAL A 207 7.16 3.53 -20.45
C VAL A 207 7.61 2.96 -21.77
N LYS A 208 6.74 2.17 -22.43
CA LYS A 208 7.04 1.55 -23.73
C LYS A 208 7.09 2.59 -24.85
N GLU A 209 6.12 3.49 -24.92
CA GLU A 209 6.00 4.49 -25.99
C GLU A 209 7.12 5.54 -25.96
N LYS A 210 7.51 5.97 -24.75
CA LYS A 210 8.48 7.04 -24.53
C LYS A 210 9.88 6.55 -24.17
N ASN A 211 10.09 5.22 -24.16
CA ASN A 211 11.37 4.59 -23.79
C ASN A 211 11.89 5.09 -22.41
N ILE A 212 11.01 5.12 -21.42
CA ILE A 212 11.32 5.56 -20.06
C ILE A 212 12.19 4.51 -19.38
N MET A 213 13.28 4.97 -18.74
CA MET A 213 14.19 4.11 -17.98
C MET A 213 14.08 4.33 -16.47
N ARG A 214 13.56 5.48 -16.03
CA ARG A 214 13.40 5.80 -14.61
C ARG A 214 12.05 6.46 -14.36
N ILE A 215 11.39 5.99 -13.31
CA ILE A 215 10.12 6.54 -12.85
C ILE A 215 10.35 7.15 -11.46
N HIS A 216 9.94 8.38 -11.28
CA HIS A 216 9.83 9.05 -10.00
C HIS A 216 8.36 9.08 -9.60
N MET A 217 8.04 8.72 -8.36
CA MET A 217 6.65 8.66 -7.91
C MET A 217 6.40 9.61 -6.74
N VAL A 218 5.32 10.36 -6.83
CA VAL A 218 4.76 11.16 -5.75
C VAL A 218 3.38 10.58 -5.44
N LEU A 219 3.17 10.19 -4.20
CA LEU A 219 1.93 9.57 -3.75
C LEU A 219 1.32 10.40 -2.63
N ALA A 220 0.07 10.81 -2.78
CA ALA A 220 -0.76 11.48 -1.79
C ALA A 220 -2.02 10.61 -1.55
N THR A 221 -1.81 9.55 -0.75
CA THR A 221 -2.81 8.50 -0.49
C THR A 221 -3.17 8.42 0.98
#